data_68f09856085d3c4d5d662cb329c8b459
#
_entry.id   68f09856085d3c4d5d662cb329c8b459
#
_cell.length_a   1.000
_cell.length_b   1.000
_cell.length_c   1.000
_cell.angle_alpha   90.00
_cell.angle_beta   90.00
_cell.angle_gamma   90.00
#
_symmetry.space_group_name_H-M   'P 1'
#
loop_
_entity.id
_entity.type
_entity.pdbx_description
1 polymer ?
#
loop_
_entity_poly.entity_id
_entity_poly.type
_entity_poly.pdbx_seq_one_letter_code
_entity_poly.pdbx_strand_id
1 'polypeptide(L)'
;RTDTVELRKEIGMVFQSYAVWPHMNVYDNIAYPLKIKKTSKKEIDERVTQALKTVHLEQYKDRFPSELSGGQQQRVALGRALVAHPEILLLDEPLSNLDAKLREEMRYEIKEITKKLKITVIYVTHDQIEAMTMSDRIVLINKGEVQQVGTPQEIYSRPENVFVANFVGKVDFIKGKVENGNILLNNSNGQTLPNTSSYTKDVIVAIRPENVMLAEDGELTGKVFSKFYLGDCNDLRVEVGNGNILRVTARASTYDTLKVGEEVRLKVLEYFVFEDDGKDQTKIMT
;
A
#
# COMPACT_ATOMS: atom_id res chain seq x y z
N ARG A 1 -11.17 -33.00 -6.36
CA ARG A 1 -12.10 -31.91 -5.97
C ARG A 1 -12.14 -31.89 -4.45
N THR A 2 -11.49 -30.93 -3.83
CA THR A 2 -11.56 -30.73 -2.38
C THR A 2 -12.99 -30.29 -2.03
N ASP A 3 -13.58 -30.87 -0.99
CA ASP A 3 -14.94 -30.51 -0.57
C ASP A 3 -14.92 -29.06 -0.05
N THR A 4 -15.69 -28.18 -0.69
CA THR A 4 -15.80 -26.77 -0.33
C THR A 4 -16.32 -26.57 1.11
N VAL A 5 -16.99 -27.56 1.68
CA VAL A 5 -17.49 -27.54 3.07
C VAL A 5 -16.36 -27.81 4.07
N GLU A 6 -15.41 -28.68 3.73
CA GLU A 6 -14.21 -28.90 4.56
C GLU A 6 -13.28 -27.69 4.56
N LEU A 7 -12.99 -27.12 3.40
CA LEU A 7 -12.17 -25.90 3.29
C LEU A 7 -12.73 -24.75 4.14
N ARG A 8 -14.05 -24.58 4.21
CA ARG A 8 -14.67 -23.51 5.03
C ARG A 8 -14.45 -23.69 6.53
N LYS A 9 -14.12 -24.88 7.01
CA LYS A 9 -13.84 -25.10 8.44
C LYS A 9 -12.44 -24.68 8.84
N GLU A 10 -11.53 -24.55 7.88
CA GLU A 10 -10.13 -24.21 8.04
C GLU A 10 -9.84 -22.73 7.78
N ILE A 11 -10.85 -21.97 7.31
CA ILE A 11 -10.72 -20.57 6.96
C ILE A 11 -11.40 -19.68 8.00
N GLY A 12 -10.65 -18.75 8.58
CA GLY A 12 -11.18 -17.60 9.31
C GLY A 12 -11.36 -16.41 8.37
N MET A 13 -12.40 -15.59 8.58
CA MET A 13 -12.62 -14.40 7.75
C MET A 13 -13.00 -13.19 8.59
N VAL A 14 -12.39 -12.06 8.25
CA VAL A 14 -12.75 -10.73 8.75
C VAL A 14 -13.23 -9.90 7.56
N PHE A 15 -14.46 -9.41 7.67
CA PHE A 15 -15.09 -8.58 6.64
C PHE A 15 -14.80 -7.10 6.87
N GLN A 16 -14.91 -6.29 5.83
CA GLN A 16 -14.76 -4.83 5.86
C GLN A 16 -15.69 -4.16 6.91
N SER A 17 -16.93 -4.64 7.05
CA SER A 17 -17.90 -4.16 8.05
C SER A 17 -17.71 -4.75 9.45
N TYR A 18 -16.65 -5.55 9.67
CA TYR A 18 -16.39 -6.37 10.85
C TYR A 18 -17.46 -7.43 11.13
N ALA A 19 -18.71 -7.23 10.68
CA ALA A 19 -19.84 -8.11 10.84
C ALA A 19 -20.03 -8.61 12.30
N VAL A 20 -19.78 -7.73 13.27
CA VAL A 20 -19.97 -8.03 14.70
C VAL A 20 -21.47 -8.06 15.00
N TRP A 21 -21.94 -9.09 15.70
CA TRP A 21 -23.36 -9.21 16.06
C TRP A 21 -23.74 -8.26 17.20
N PRO A 22 -24.63 -7.26 16.97
CA PRO A 22 -24.90 -6.21 17.94
C PRO A 22 -25.67 -6.69 19.17
N HIS A 23 -26.37 -7.82 19.09
CA HIS A 23 -27.15 -8.42 20.17
C HIS A 23 -26.35 -9.39 21.04
N MET A 24 -25.08 -9.59 20.74
CA MET A 24 -24.13 -10.42 21.51
C MET A 24 -23.04 -9.54 22.11
N ASN A 25 -22.62 -9.87 23.34
CA ASN A 25 -21.43 -9.25 23.93
C ASN A 25 -20.14 -9.73 23.23
N VAL A 26 -18.99 -9.19 23.63
CA VAL A 26 -17.67 -9.55 23.05
C VAL A 26 -17.38 -11.04 23.20
N TYR A 27 -17.61 -11.60 24.40
CA TYR A 27 -17.39 -13.02 24.66
C TYR A 27 -18.23 -13.90 23.73
N ASP A 28 -19.53 -13.62 23.61
CA ASP A 28 -20.46 -14.39 22.79
C ASP A 28 -20.15 -14.28 21.29
N ASN A 29 -19.75 -13.09 20.83
CA ASN A 29 -19.28 -12.89 19.46
C ASN A 29 -18.09 -13.80 19.12
N ILE A 30 -17.07 -13.83 20.01
CA ILE A 30 -15.88 -14.65 19.81
C ILE A 30 -16.20 -16.15 19.95
N ALA A 31 -17.06 -16.52 20.93
CA ALA A 31 -17.45 -17.90 21.17
C ALA A 31 -18.31 -18.53 20.04
N TYR A 32 -18.95 -17.71 19.24
CA TYR A 32 -19.97 -18.16 18.28
C TYR A 32 -19.51 -19.27 17.31
N PRO A 33 -18.31 -19.21 16.67
CA PRO A 33 -17.86 -20.29 15.79
C PRO A 33 -17.69 -21.63 16.51
N LEU A 34 -17.28 -21.62 17.77
CA LEU A 34 -17.14 -22.83 18.58
C LEU A 34 -18.48 -23.39 19.01
N LYS A 35 -19.47 -22.53 19.30
CA LYS A 35 -20.86 -22.96 19.58
C LYS A 35 -21.47 -23.68 18.39
N ILE A 36 -21.25 -23.18 17.16
CA ILE A 36 -21.71 -23.86 15.92
C ILE A 36 -21.03 -25.22 15.75
N LYS A 37 -19.73 -25.32 16.08
CA LYS A 37 -18.97 -26.58 16.05
C LYS A 37 -19.39 -27.55 17.16
N LYS A 38 -20.34 -27.17 18.03
CA LYS A 38 -20.78 -27.96 19.21
C LYS A 38 -19.63 -28.33 20.14
N THR A 39 -18.63 -27.44 20.26
CA THR A 39 -17.50 -27.59 21.20
C THR A 39 -17.99 -27.60 22.64
N SER A 40 -17.32 -28.31 23.53
CA SER A 40 -17.67 -28.35 24.96
C SER A 40 -17.56 -26.97 25.62
N LYS A 41 -18.43 -26.70 26.62
CA LYS A 41 -18.41 -25.43 27.34
C LYS A 41 -17.04 -25.09 27.93
N LYS A 42 -16.38 -26.07 28.53
CA LYS A 42 -15.03 -25.88 29.10
C LYS A 42 -14.02 -25.47 28.05
N GLU A 43 -14.00 -26.12 26.89
CA GLU A 43 -13.08 -25.77 25.80
C GLU A 43 -13.42 -24.41 25.18
N ILE A 44 -14.71 -24.04 25.08
CA ILE A 44 -15.12 -22.70 24.64
C ILE A 44 -14.54 -21.66 25.58
N ASP A 45 -14.70 -21.81 26.92
CA ASP A 45 -14.20 -20.86 27.89
C ASP A 45 -12.67 -20.70 27.83
N GLU A 46 -11.95 -21.79 27.67
CA GLU A 46 -10.49 -21.79 27.53
C GLU A 46 -10.05 -21.06 26.26
N ARG A 47 -10.62 -21.42 25.11
CA ARG A 47 -10.23 -20.86 23.79
C ARG A 47 -10.66 -19.39 23.63
N VAL A 48 -11.84 -19.02 24.13
CA VAL A 48 -12.31 -17.63 24.10
C VAL A 48 -11.44 -16.76 25.02
N THR A 49 -11.09 -17.25 26.21
CA THR A 49 -10.17 -16.52 27.11
C THR A 49 -8.81 -16.30 26.45
N GLN A 50 -8.29 -17.30 25.75
CA GLN A 50 -7.02 -17.17 25.01
C GLN A 50 -7.15 -16.21 23.84
N ALA A 51 -8.25 -16.25 23.07
CA ALA A 51 -8.51 -15.33 21.97
C ALA A 51 -8.63 -13.88 22.47
N LEU A 52 -9.36 -13.64 23.55
CA LEU A 52 -9.48 -12.32 24.20
C LEU A 52 -8.10 -11.75 24.59
N LYS A 53 -7.22 -12.57 25.18
CA LYS A 53 -5.83 -12.17 25.49
C LYS A 53 -5.05 -11.82 24.24
N THR A 54 -5.19 -12.62 23.18
CA THR A 54 -4.46 -12.41 21.91
C THR A 54 -4.84 -11.09 21.25
N VAL A 55 -6.11 -10.67 21.36
CA VAL A 55 -6.60 -9.41 20.78
C VAL A 55 -6.77 -8.27 21.79
N HIS A 56 -6.23 -8.42 23.01
CA HIS A 56 -6.24 -7.42 24.11
C HIS A 56 -7.63 -6.87 24.46
N LEU A 57 -8.60 -7.78 24.59
CA LEU A 57 -10.00 -7.44 24.92
C LEU A 57 -10.52 -8.07 26.22
N GLU A 58 -9.67 -8.60 27.10
CA GLU A 58 -10.08 -9.30 28.33
C GLU A 58 -11.04 -8.46 29.19
N GLN A 59 -10.73 -7.18 29.36
CA GLN A 59 -11.53 -6.25 30.18
C GLN A 59 -12.87 -5.85 29.55
N TYR A 60 -13.08 -6.15 28.27
CA TYR A 60 -14.26 -5.79 27.51
C TYR A 60 -15.19 -6.99 27.23
N LYS A 61 -14.89 -8.16 27.77
CA LYS A 61 -15.58 -9.43 27.44
C LYS A 61 -17.11 -9.37 27.54
N ASP A 62 -17.63 -8.60 28.52
CA ASP A 62 -19.05 -8.50 28.79
C ASP A 62 -19.75 -7.31 28.09
N ARG A 63 -18.98 -6.44 27.39
CA ARG A 63 -19.50 -5.29 26.65
C ARG A 63 -20.17 -5.69 25.34
N PHE A 64 -21.14 -4.88 24.93
CA PHE A 64 -21.77 -4.99 23.63
C PHE A 64 -21.05 -4.14 22.57
N PRO A 65 -21.18 -4.46 21.27
CA PRO A 65 -20.51 -3.71 20.19
C PRO A 65 -20.78 -2.21 20.20
N SER A 66 -21.97 -1.77 20.61
CA SER A 66 -22.32 -0.35 20.73
C SER A 66 -21.50 0.43 21.75
N GLU A 67 -20.83 -0.26 22.68
CA GLU A 67 -19.99 0.31 23.73
C GLU A 67 -18.50 0.29 23.36
N LEU A 68 -18.17 -0.11 22.13
CA LEU A 68 -16.80 -0.32 21.66
C LEU A 68 -16.43 0.69 20.56
N SER A 69 -15.17 1.13 20.56
CA SER A 69 -14.60 1.87 19.44
C SER A 69 -14.47 0.99 18.18
N GLY A 70 -14.30 1.60 17.01
CA GLY A 70 -14.11 0.87 15.75
C GLY A 70 -12.95 -0.13 15.79
N GLY A 71 -11.80 0.25 16.37
CA GLY A 71 -10.67 -0.66 16.53
C GLY A 71 -10.95 -1.80 17.50
N GLN A 72 -11.75 -1.57 18.56
CA GLN A 72 -12.17 -2.64 19.46
C GLN A 72 -13.13 -3.60 18.76
N GLN A 73 -14.08 -3.10 17.95
CA GLN A 73 -14.95 -3.96 17.14
C GLN A 73 -14.16 -4.81 16.13
N GLN A 74 -13.15 -4.23 15.51
CA GLN A 74 -12.25 -4.96 14.62
C GLN A 74 -11.52 -6.08 15.36
N ARG A 75 -10.99 -5.81 16.56
CA ARG A 75 -10.35 -6.84 17.41
C ARG A 75 -11.33 -7.95 17.78
N VAL A 76 -12.60 -7.64 18.02
CA VAL A 76 -13.66 -8.65 18.22
C VAL A 76 -13.79 -9.53 16.98
N ALA A 77 -13.88 -8.94 15.77
CA ALA A 77 -13.97 -9.68 14.52
C ALA A 77 -12.73 -10.57 14.29
N LEU A 78 -11.54 -10.05 14.59
CA LEU A 78 -10.29 -10.80 14.51
C LEU A 78 -10.26 -11.96 15.52
N GLY A 79 -10.61 -11.72 16.79
CA GLY A 79 -10.70 -12.76 17.82
C GLY A 79 -11.69 -13.86 17.45
N ARG A 80 -12.85 -13.50 16.89
CA ARG A 80 -13.83 -14.44 16.36
C ARG A 80 -13.28 -15.28 15.21
N ALA A 81 -12.51 -14.70 14.31
CA ALA A 81 -11.91 -15.44 13.20
C ALA A 81 -10.80 -16.40 13.70
N LEU A 82 -10.03 -16.00 14.72
CA LEU A 82 -8.90 -16.74 15.25
C LEU A 82 -9.27 -17.85 16.24
N VAL A 83 -10.40 -17.73 16.96
CA VAL A 83 -10.79 -18.67 18.03
C VAL A 83 -10.94 -20.12 17.56
N ALA A 84 -11.27 -20.32 16.28
CA ALA A 84 -11.43 -21.62 15.66
C ALA A 84 -10.09 -22.27 15.23
N HIS A 85 -8.94 -21.57 15.45
CA HIS A 85 -7.60 -21.96 14.98
C HIS A 85 -7.58 -22.26 13.48
N PRO A 86 -7.89 -21.28 12.62
CA PRO A 86 -7.89 -21.48 11.18
C PRO A 86 -6.48 -21.67 10.65
N GLU A 87 -6.33 -22.42 9.56
CA GLU A 87 -5.08 -22.52 8.81
C GLU A 87 -4.85 -21.30 7.91
N ILE A 88 -5.95 -20.72 7.41
CA ILE A 88 -5.95 -19.53 6.54
C ILE A 88 -6.84 -18.45 7.14
N LEU A 89 -6.34 -17.23 7.19
CA LEU A 89 -7.09 -16.04 7.59
C LEU A 89 -7.28 -15.12 6.37
N LEU A 90 -8.54 -14.91 6.00
CA LEU A 90 -8.92 -13.94 4.97
C LEU A 90 -9.27 -12.61 5.62
N LEU A 91 -8.61 -11.55 5.23
CA LEU A 91 -8.86 -10.19 5.68
C LEU A 91 -9.29 -9.35 4.47
N ASP A 92 -10.56 -8.95 4.45
CA ASP A 92 -11.14 -8.17 3.37
C ASP A 92 -11.29 -6.71 3.81
N GLU A 93 -10.35 -5.86 3.37
CA GLU A 93 -10.24 -4.44 3.73
C GLU A 93 -10.44 -4.15 5.23
N PRO A 94 -9.75 -4.89 6.14
CA PRO A 94 -10.09 -4.88 7.55
C PRO A 94 -9.87 -3.53 8.25
N LEU A 95 -9.09 -2.61 7.66
CA LEU A 95 -8.70 -1.35 8.26
C LEU A 95 -9.40 -0.13 7.63
N SER A 96 -10.22 -0.32 6.60
CA SER A 96 -10.80 0.77 5.79
C SER A 96 -11.68 1.74 6.59
N ASN A 97 -12.34 1.26 7.64
CA ASN A 97 -13.27 2.05 8.46
C ASN A 97 -12.62 2.74 9.67
N LEU A 98 -11.28 2.73 9.76
CA LEU A 98 -10.53 3.34 10.86
C LEU A 98 -9.91 4.68 10.43
N ASP A 99 -9.75 5.58 11.39
CA ASP A 99 -8.94 6.79 11.21
C ASP A 99 -7.46 6.45 11.01
N ALA A 100 -6.68 7.40 10.49
CA ALA A 100 -5.31 7.15 10.08
C ALA A 100 -4.40 6.64 11.21
N LYS A 101 -4.52 7.23 12.42
CA LYS A 101 -3.69 6.84 13.57
C LYS A 101 -4.03 5.43 14.05
N LEU A 102 -5.32 5.14 14.23
CA LEU A 102 -5.78 3.83 14.67
C LEU A 102 -5.48 2.75 13.62
N ARG A 103 -5.57 3.10 12.32
CA ARG A 103 -5.19 2.21 11.21
C ARG A 103 -3.73 1.80 11.30
N GLU A 104 -2.84 2.75 11.58
CA GLU A 104 -1.41 2.47 11.75
C GLU A 104 -1.15 1.53 12.93
N GLU A 105 -1.73 1.80 14.10
CA GLU A 105 -1.61 0.96 15.29
C GLU A 105 -2.11 -0.46 15.02
N MET A 106 -3.31 -0.59 14.43
CA MET A 106 -3.94 -1.89 14.14
C MET A 106 -3.17 -2.69 13.08
N ARG A 107 -2.50 -2.05 12.14
CA ARG A 107 -1.66 -2.69 11.13
C ARG A 107 -0.52 -3.46 11.79
N TYR A 108 0.21 -2.82 12.69
CA TYR A 108 1.30 -3.47 13.44
C TYR A 108 0.78 -4.61 14.30
N GLU A 109 -0.33 -4.41 15.00
CA GLU A 109 -0.92 -5.42 15.88
C GLU A 109 -1.37 -6.67 15.12
N ILE A 110 -2.08 -6.53 14.01
CA ILE A 110 -2.49 -7.66 13.17
C ILE A 110 -1.26 -8.43 12.67
N LYS A 111 -0.23 -7.72 12.20
CA LYS A 111 1.00 -8.34 11.72
C LYS A 111 1.70 -9.15 12.83
N GLU A 112 1.81 -8.61 14.03
CA GLU A 112 2.40 -9.30 15.19
C GLU A 112 1.59 -10.55 15.58
N ILE A 113 0.26 -10.44 15.65
CA ILE A 113 -0.63 -11.56 15.97
C ILE A 113 -0.48 -12.68 14.94
N THR A 114 -0.57 -12.36 13.66
CA THR A 114 -0.52 -13.36 12.58
C THR A 114 0.84 -14.03 12.48
N LYS A 115 1.93 -13.28 12.67
CA LYS A 115 3.29 -13.81 12.72
C LYS A 115 3.50 -14.75 13.91
N LYS A 116 3.04 -14.36 15.11
CA LYS A 116 3.13 -15.17 16.32
C LYS A 116 2.36 -16.49 16.20
N LEU A 117 1.20 -16.45 15.56
CA LEU A 117 0.36 -17.63 15.35
C LEU A 117 0.78 -18.48 14.14
N LYS A 118 1.69 -17.99 13.30
CA LYS A 118 2.17 -18.64 12.07
C LYS A 118 1.03 -19.03 11.10
N ILE A 119 -0.01 -18.20 11.01
CA ILE A 119 -1.18 -18.41 10.14
C ILE A 119 -0.88 -17.85 8.75
N THR A 120 -1.30 -18.58 7.72
CA THR A 120 -1.30 -18.04 6.35
C THR A 120 -2.39 -16.97 6.23
N VAL A 121 -2.02 -15.77 5.78
CA VAL A 121 -2.95 -14.64 5.64
C VAL A 121 -3.11 -14.28 4.17
N ILE A 122 -4.35 -14.15 3.73
CA ILE A 122 -4.69 -13.49 2.47
C ILE A 122 -5.34 -12.16 2.84
N TYR A 123 -4.67 -11.06 2.50
CA TYR A 123 -5.05 -9.71 2.85
C TYR A 123 -5.46 -8.95 1.58
N VAL A 124 -6.72 -8.51 1.52
CA VAL A 124 -7.23 -7.68 0.42
C VAL A 124 -7.25 -6.23 0.90
N THR A 125 -6.66 -5.34 0.14
CA THR A 125 -6.65 -3.90 0.43
C THR A 125 -6.45 -3.10 -0.85
N HIS A 126 -6.94 -1.87 -0.85
CA HIS A 126 -6.61 -0.83 -1.83
C HIS A 126 -5.57 0.18 -1.27
N ASP A 127 -5.19 0.05 -0.01
CA ASP A 127 -4.18 0.90 0.63
C ASP A 127 -2.76 0.35 0.35
N GLN A 128 -1.95 1.15 -0.33
CA GLN A 128 -0.58 0.79 -0.72
C GLN A 128 0.31 0.56 0.50
N ILE A 129 0.15 1.36 1.56
CA ILE A 129 0.97 1.24 2.77
C ILE A 129 0.65 -0.07 3.49
N GLU A 130 -0.63 -0.48 3.53
CA GLU A 130 -1.02 -1.78 4.05
C GLU A 130 -0.37 -2.92 3.25
N ALA A 131 -0.52 -2.90 1.92
CA ALA A 131 0.07 -3.92 1.06
C ALA A 131 1.59 -4.02 1.25
N MET A 132 2.30 -2.89 1.27
CA MET A 132 3.77 -2.84 1.40
C MET A 132 4.28 -3.27 2.78
N THR A 133 3.53 -2.98 3.86
CA THR A 133 3.99 -3.24 5.23
C THR A 133 3.53 -4.58 5.79
N MET A 134 2.37 -5.08 5.33
CA MET A 134 1.76 -6.29 5.87
C MET A 134 2.20 -7.57 5.16
N SER A 135 2.47 -7.50 3.87
CA SER A 135 2.62 -8.67 3.02
C SER A 135 4.07 -9.14 2.87
N ASP A 136 4.25 -10.44 2.72
CA ASP A 136 5.51 -11.05 2.24
C ASP A 136 5.54 -11.09 0.70
N ARG A 137 4.35 -11.20 0.07
CA ARG A 137 4.14 -11.13 -1.37
C ARG A 137 2.88 -10.35 -1.69
N ILE A 138 2.94 -9.56 -2.75
CA ILE A 138 1.84 -8.76 -3.27
C ILE A 138 1.43 -9.33 -4.63
N VAL A 139 0.12 -9.46 -4.85
CA VAL A 139 -0.49 -9.72 -6.16
C VAL A 139 -1.24 -8.46 -6.56
N LEU A 140 -0.72 -7.73 -7.54
CA LEU A 140 -1.38 -6.54 -8.05
C LEU A 140 -2.34 -6.90 -9.17
N ILE A 141 -3.60 -6.51 -9.02
CA ILE A 141 -4.67 -6.84 -9.97
C ILE A 141 -5.29 -5.56 -10.53
N ASN A 142 -5.46 -5.50 -11.85
CA ASN A 142 -6.17 -4.42 -12.53
C ASN A 142 -7.20 -5.01 -13.49
N LYS A 143 -8.46 -4.59 -13.39
CA LYS A 143 -9.57 -5.05 -14.25
C LYS A 143 -9.68 -6.58 -14.36
N GLY A 144 -9.38 -7.29 -13.26
CA GLY A 144 -9.44 -8.76 -13.20
C GLY A 144 -8.20 -9.48 -13.73
N GLU A 145 -7.17 -8.75 -14.21
CA GLU A 145 -5.91 -9.29 -14.69
C GLU A 145 -4.79 -9.04 -13.70
N VAL A 146 -3.94 -10.04 -13.47
CA VAL A 146 -2.74 -9.92 -12.65
C VAL A 146 -1.71 -9.09 -13.41
N GLN A 147 -1.27 -8.00 -12.80
CA GLN A 147 -0.30 -7.08 -13.38
C GLN A 147 1.13 -7.39 -12.98
N GLN A 148 1.33 -7.79 -11.73
CA GLN A 148 2.63 -8.22 -11.20
C GLN A 148 2.43 -9.01 -9.91
N VAL A 149 3.35 -9.96 -9.66
CA VAL A 149 3.44 -10.71 -8.40
C VAL A 149 4.88 -10.64 -7.90
N GLY A 150 5.08 -10.13 -6.69
CA GLY A 150 6.43 -10.00 -6.13
C GLY A 150 6.43 -9.67 -4.65
N THR A 151 7.61 -9.54 -4.07
CA THR A 151 7.79 -8.94 -2.75
C THR A 151 7.47 -7.44 -2.81
N PRO A 152 7.15 -6.79 -1.68
CA PRO A 152 6.98 -5.34 -1.63
C PRO A 152 8.13 -4.57 -2.28
N GLN A 153 9.36 -4.98 -2.02
CA GLN A 153 10.54 -4.35 -2.58
C GLN A 153 10.61 -4.51 -4.10
N GLU A 154 10.33 -5.70 -4.65
CA GLU A 154 10.33 -5.93 -6.11
C GLU A 154 9.27 -5.10 -6.81
N ILE A 155 8.04 -5.07 -6.27
CA ILE A 155 6.94 -4.27 -6.82
C ILE A 155 7.30 -2.77 -6.88
N TYR A 156 8.01 -2.26 -5.85
CA TYR A 156 8.41 -0.85 -5.79
C TYR A 156 9.60 -0.53 -6.68
N SER A 157 10.67 -1.35 -6.61
CA SER A 157 11.95 -1.06 -7.27
C SER A 157 12.07 -1.61 -8.68
N ARG A 158 11.15 -2.51 -9.10
CA ARG A 158 11.16 -3.13 -10.45
C ARG A 158 9.74 -3.29 -10.97
N PRO A 159 8.99 -2.20 -11.15
CA PRO A 159 7.64 -2.28 -11.69
C PRO A 159 7.67 -2.79 -13.13
N GLU A 160 6.83 -3.78 -13.44
CA GLU A 160 6.80 -4.42 -14.77
C GLU A 160 6.10 -3.56 -15.83
N ASN A 161 5.27 -2.59 -15.41
CA ASN A 161 4.57 -1.69 -16.34
C ASN A 161 4.21 -0.35 -15.68
N VAL A 162 3.73 0.59 -16.50
CA VAL A 162 3.32 1.94 -16.07
C VAL A 162 2.24 1.90 -14.98
N PHE A 163 1.29 0.95 -15.08
CA PHE A 163 0.24 0.81 -14.09
C PHE A 163 0.82 0.47 -12.71
N VAL A 164 1.73 -0.51 -12.63
CA VAL A 164 2.39 -0.89 -11.38
C VAL A 164 3.19 0.27 -10.80
N ALA A 165 4.00 0.94 -11.63
CA ALA A 165 4.79 2.09 -11.21
C ALA A 165 3.92 3.20 -10.61
N ASN A 166 2.76 3.46 -11.23
CA ASN A 166 1.83 4.49 -10.80
C ASN A 166 1.01 4.09 -9.56
N PHE A 167 0.64 2.80 -9.46
CA PHE A 167 -0.15 2.31 -8.33
C PHE A 167 0.65 2.33 -7.01
N VAL A 168 1.97 2.09 -7.06
CA VAL A 168 2.78 1.96 -5.84
C VAL A 168 3.69 3.18 -5.66
N GLY A 169 3.29 4.06 -4.75
CA GLY A 169 4.02 5.28 -4.43
C GLY A 169 3.79 6.43 -5.40
N LYS A 170 4.44 7.55 -5.14
CA LYS A 170 4.42 8.71 -6.05
C LYS A 170 5.36 8.47 -7.21
N VAL A 171 4.96 8.86 -8.42
CA VAL A 171 5.78 8.78 -9.63
C VAL A 171 5.38 9.88 -10.60
N ASP A 172 6.35 10.45 -11.30
CA ASP A 172 6.13 11.40 -12.39
C ASP A 172 6.48 10.75 -13.71
N PHE A 173 5.65 10.95 -14.72
CA PHE A 173 5.83 10.37 -16.05
C PHE A 173 6.14 11.45 -17.07
N ILE A 174 7.20 11.21 -17.86
CA ILE A 174 7.55 12.05 -19.01
C ILE A 174 7.66 11.14 -20.23
N LYS A 175 6.94 11.47 -21.30
CA LYS A 175 7.11 10.79 -22.59
C LYS A 175 8.43 11.23 -23.23
N GLY A 176 9.05 10.33 -23.98
CA GLY A 176 10.27 10.62 -24.69
C GLY A 176 10.48 9.70 -25.87
N LYS A 177 11.52 10.00 -26.64
CA LYS A 177 11.91 9.22 -27.80
C LYS A 177 13.37 8.83 -27.70
N VAL A 178 13.69 7.58 -27.98
CA VAL A 178 15.06 7.10 -27.97
C VAL A 178 15.79 7.52 -29.23
N GLU A 179 16.88 8.28 -29.06
CA GLU A 179 17.75 8.76 -30.13
C GLU A 179 19.21 8.67 -29.68
N ASN A 180 20.07 8.00 -30.48
CA ASN A 180 21.51 7.92 -30.24
C ASN A 180 21.91 7.46 -28.81
N GLY A 181 21.19 6.49 -28.24
CA GLY A 181 21.48 5.97 -26.90
C GLY A 181 20.97 6.83 -25.73
N ASN A 182 20.25 7.92 -26.04
CA ASN A 182 19.60 8.78 -25.05
C ASN A 182 18.10 8.81 -25.30
N ILE A 183 17.36 9.23 -24.27
CA ILE A 183 15.93 9.51 -24.35
C ILE A 183 15.76 11.02 -24.44
N LEU A 184 15.36 11.51 -25.58
CA LEU A 184 14.92 12.90 -25.76
C LEU A 184 13.54 13.07 -25.11
N LEU A 185 13.47 13.84 -24.04
CA LEU A 185 12.22 14.06 -23.31
C LEU A 185 11.32 15.01 -24.10
N ASN A 186 10.05 14.63 -24.26
CA ASN A 186 9.08 15.46 -24.97
C ASN A 186 8.83 16.77 -24.18
N ASN A 187 8.66 17.88 -24.90
CA ASN A 187 8.39 19.20 -24.33
C ASN A 187 9.45 19.71 -23.33
N SER A 188 10.67 19.18 -23.36
CA SER A 188 11.74 19.52 -22.41
C SER A 188 12.76 20.54 -22.92
N ASN A 189 12.52 21.19 -24.06
CA ASN A 189 13.50 22.06 -24.72
C ASN A 189 14.80 21.34 -25.11
N GLY A 190 14.68 20.07 -25.55
CA GLY A 190 15.82 19.28 -26.02
C GLY A 190 16.60 18.57 -24.92
N GLN A 191 16.10 18.50 -23.71
CA GLN A 191 16.78 17.81 -22.61
C GLN A 191 16.67 16.29 -22.76
N THR A 192 17.70 15.59 -22.33
CA THR A 192 17.82 14.14 -22.50
C THR A 192 18.21 13.46 -21.21
N LEU A 193 17.84 12.18 -21.10
CA LEU A 193 18.35 11.22 -20.11
C LEU A 193 19.00 10.05 -20.82
N PRO A 194 20.02 9.38 -20.24
CA PRO A 194 20.58 8.16 -20.79
C PRO A 194 19.50 7.08 -21.01
N ASN A 195 19.53 6.34 -22.12
CA ASN A 195 18.63 5.21 -22.28
C ASN A 195 19.21 3.98 -21.56
N THR A 196 18.59 3.61 -20.44
CA THR A 196 18.97 2.43 -19.64
C THR A 196 18.18 1.17 -20.02
N SER A 197 17.30 1.27 -21.04
CA SER A 197 16.47 0.16 -21.49
C SER A 197 16.90 -0.40 -22.85
N SER A 198 16.25 -1.47 -23.28
CA SER A 198 16.40 -2.03 -24.63
C SER A 198 15.46 -1.40 -25.68
N TYR A 199 14.63 -0.47 -25.28
CA TYR A 199 13.68 0.20 -26.19
C TYR A 199 14.40 1.14 -27.15
N THR A 200 13.86 1.25 -28.37
CA THR A 200 14.48 2.02 -29.47
C THR A 200 13.55 3.05 -30.11
N LYS A 201 12.33 3.20 -29.58
CA LYS A 201 11.28 4.08 -30.10
C LYS A 201 10.75 5.00 -29.02
N ASP A 202 9.43 5.24 -29.07
CA ASP A 202 8.74 6.06 -28.08
C ASP A 202 8.66 5.35 -26.73
N VAL A 203 8.96 6.08 -25.67
CA VAL A 203 9.03 5.55 -24.32
C VAL A 203 8.34 6.47 -23.31
N ILE A 204 8.00 5.90 -22.18
CA ILE A 204 7.55 6.61 -20.97
C ILE A 204 8.64 6.46 -19.93
N VAL A 205 9.20 7.58 -19.49
CA VAL A 205 10.14 7.65 -18.37
C VAL A 205 9.34 7.88 -17.10
N ALA A 206 9.50 7.02 -16.11
CA ALA A 206 8.85 7.10 -14.81
C ALA A 206 9.90 7.41 -13.73
N ILE A 207 9.73 8.53 -13.05
CA ILE A 207 10.71 9.05 -12.09
C ILE A 207 10.03 9.20 -10.73
N ARG A 208 10.63 8.63 -9.68
CA ARG A 208 10.13 8.80 -8.32
C ARG A 208 10.72 10.07 -7.69
N PRO A 209 9.93 10.83 -6.90
CA PRO A 209 10.37 12.09 -6.30
C PRO A 209 11.63 11.98 -5.42
N GLU A 210 11.82 10.85 -4.76
CA GLU A 210 13.00 10.56 -3.93
C GLU A 210 14.27 10.31 -4.75
N ASN A 211 14.13 10.03 -6.04
CA ASN A 211 15.24 9.80 -6.98
C ASN A 211 15.61 11.06 -7.77
N VAL A 212 15.03 12.20 -7.41
CA VAL A 212 15.38 13.51 -7.99
C VAL A 212 15.93 14.40 -6.92
N MET A 213 17.07 15.01 -7.20
CA MET A 213 17.70 15.97 -6.31
C MET A 213 18.18 17.21 -7.07
N LEU A 214 18.26 18.35 -6.36
CA LEU A 214 18.94 19.53 -6.90
C LEU A 214 20.45 19.33 -6.79
N ALA A 215 21.16 19.54 -7.89
CA ALA A 215 22.61 19.42 -7.96
C ALA A 215 23.16 20.33 -9.06
N GLU A 216 24.31 20.96 -8.84
CA GLU A 216 24.95 21.82 -9.84
C GLU A 216 25.34 21.09 -11.11
N ASP A 217 25.66 19.80 -10.99
CA ASP A 217 26.01 18.89 -12.08
C ASP A 217 24.79 18.14 -12.66
N GLY A 218 23.57 18.54 -12.30
CA GLY A 218 22.33 17.93 -12.75
C GLY A 218 22.16 18.02 -14.28
N GLU A 219 21.65 16.96 -14.89
CA GLU A 219 21.44 16.84 -16.34
C GLU A 219 20.18 17.57 -16.84
N LEU A 220 19.20 17.78 -15.99
CA LEU A 220 17.98 18.49 -16.34
C LEU A 220 17.98 19.90 -15.73
N THR A 221 17.39 20.86 -16.47
CA THR A 221 17.17 22.23 -16.01
C THR A 221 15.68 22.52 -15.93
N GLY A 222 15.27 23.26 -14.94
CA GLY A 222 13.87 23.62 -14.75
C GLY A 222 13.69 24.83 -13.86
N LYS A 223 12.43 25.25 -13.69
CA LYS A 223 12.03 26.31 -12.78
C LYS A 223 11.22 25.77 -11.62
N VAL A 224 11.49 26.23 -10.41
CA VAL A 224 10.66 25.91 -9.25
C VAL A 224 9.24 26.42 -9.50
N PHE A 225 8.30 25.49 -9.71
CA PHE A 225 6.90 25.79 -9.98
C PHE A 225 6.13 26.02 -8.68
N SER A 226 6.36 25.15 -7.68
CA SER A 226 5.75 25.27 -6.35
C SER A 226 6.56 24.56 -5.28
N LYS A 227 6.34 24.96 -4.03
CA LYS A 227 7.00 24.40 -2.85
C LYS A 227 5.96 24.22 -1.75
N PHE A 228 5.85 23.00 -1.22
CA PHE A 228 4.94 22.67 -0.12
C PHE A 228 5.76 22.13 1.06
N TYR A 229 5.53 22.70 2.23
CA TYR A 229 6.10 22.21 3.49
C TYR A 229 5.15 21.16 4.09
N LEU A 230 5.63 19.95 4.28
CA LEU A 230 4.84 18.83 4.80
C LEU A 230 5.20 18.44 6.25
N GLY A 231 6.03 19.25 6.91
CA GLY A 231 6.51 19.01 8.27
C GLY A 231 7.91 18.41 8.28
N ASP A 232 8.04 17.16 7.94
CA ASP A 232 9.32 16.42 7.88
C ASP A 232 10.07 16.63 6.57
N CYS A 233 9.36 16.95 5.49
CA CYS A 233 9.94 17.19 4.17
C CYS A 233 9.30 18.38 3.44
N ASN A 234 10.01 18.85 2.40
CA ASN A 234 9.50 19.73 1.37
C ASN A 234 9.15 18.90 0.11
N ASP A 235 7.96 19.11 -0.44
CA ASP A 235 7.54 18.64 -1.77
C ASP A 235 7.75 19.83 -2.73
N LEU A 236 8.84 19.79 -3.49
CA LEU A 236 9.11 20.74 -4.56
C LEU A 236 8.55 20.22 -5.86
N ARG A 237 7.98 21.10 -6.67
CA ARG A 237 7.61 20.82 -8.04
C ARG A 237 8.41 21.69 -8.96
N VAL A 238 9.16 21.09 -9.87
CA VAL A 238 10.03 21.77 -10.81
C VAL A 238 9.50 21.52 -12.22
N GLU A 239 9.24 22.61 -12.94
CA GLU A 239 8.84 22.53 -14.36
C GLU A 239 10.09 22.36 -15.21
N VAL A 240 10.16 21.22 -15.93
CA VAL A 240 11.25 20.88 -16.85
C VAL A 240 10.74 21.04 -18.28
N GLY A 241 11.13 22.12 -18.93
CA GLY A 241 10.63 22.48 -20.26
C GLY A 241 9.20 23.05 -20.21
N ASN A 242 8.32 22.55 -21.08
CA ASN A 242 6.97 23.11 -21.27
C ASN A 242 5.91 22.12 -20.74
N GLY A 243 5.60 22.21 -19.45
CA GLY A 243 4.53 21.47 -18.81
C GLY A 243 4.91 20.12 -18.19
N ASN A 244 6.16 19.67 -18.26
CA ASN A 244 6.62 18.52 -17.49
C ASN A 244 6.93 18.95 -16.06
N ILE A 245 6.23 18.39 -15.10
CA ILE A 245 6.47 18.68 -13.67
C ILE A 245 7.15 17.48 -13.05
N LEU A 246 8.34 17.69 -12.49
CA LEU A 246 9.02 16.72 -11.65
C LEU A 246 8.91 17.13 -10.19
N ARG A 247 8.54 16.17 -9.35
CA ARG A 247 8.55 16.32 -7.89
C ARG A 247 9.92 15.98 -7.34
N VAL A 248 10.34 16.76 -6.35
CA VAL A 248 11.57 16.50 -5.60
C VAL A 248 11.20 16.48 -4.12
N THR A 249 11.43 15.34 -3.47
CA THR A 249 11.22 15.22 -2.03
C THR A 249 12.53 15.36 -1.30
N ALA A 250 12.63 16.36 -0.43
CA ALA A 250 13.82 16.61 0.34
C ALA A 250 13.49 16.94 1.79
N ARG A 251 14.48 16.77 2.70
CA ARG A 251 14.33 17.17 4.10
C ARG A 251 13.91 18.63 4.20
N ALA A 252 13.06 18.94 5.16
CA ALA A 252 12.47 20.28 5.33
C ALA A 252 13.50 21.41 5.31
N SER A 253 14.67 21.20 5.90
CA SER A 253 15.74 22.20 5.98
C SER A 253 16.61 22.33 4.72
N THR A 254 16.50 21.42 3.76
CA THR A 254 17.48 21.32 2.65
C THR A 254 17.32 22.45 1.64
N TYR A 255 16.08 22.89 1.36
CA TYR A 255 15.80 23.88 0.31
C TYR A 255 14.97 25.06 0.81
N ASP A 256 15.22 25.51 2.06
CA ASP A 256 14.46 26.61 2.66
C ASP A 256 14.62 27.94 1.93
N THR A 257 15.79 28.19 1.34
CA THR A 257 16.13 29.43 0.63
C THR A 257 15.59 29.51 -0.79
N LEU A 258 15.17 28.38 -1.39
CA LEU A 258 14.67 28.35 -2.77
C LEU A 258 13.34 29.12 -2.90
N LYS A 259 13.23 29.88 -3.98
CA LYS A 259 12.06 30.69 -4.33
C LYS A 259 11.33 30.10 -5.55
N VAL A 260 10.03 30.27 -5.56
CA VAL A 260 9.22 29.97 -6.76
C VAL A 260 9.68 30.85 -7.92
N GLY A 261 9.85 30.26 -9.10
CA GLY A 261 10.39 30.91 -10.30
C GLY A 261 11.92 30.83 -10.43
N GLU A 262 12.63 30.35 -9.43
CA GLU A 262 14.08 30.17 -9.46
C GLU A 262 14.48 29.04 -10.40
N GLU A 263 15.53 29.25 -11.20
CA GLU A 263 16.10 28.22 -12.06
C GLU A 263 16.98 27.28 -11.28
N VAL A 264 16.78 25.99 -11.48
CA VAL A 264 17.51 24.93 -10.77
C VAL A 264 17.95 23.84 -11.74
N ARG A 265 18.98 23.11 -11.34
CA ARG A 265 19.39 21.89 -12.05
C ARG A 265 19.03 20.67 -11.24
N LEU A 266 18.54 19.63 -11.92
CA LEU A 266 18.09 18.39 -11.33
C LEU A 266 18.97 17.24 -11.78
N LYS A 267 19.38 16.44 -10.82
CA LYS A 267 20.03 15.14 -11.03
C LYS A 267 19.01 14.05 -10.81
N VAL A 268 18.84 13.18 -11.80
CA VAL A 268 17.95 12.02 -11.72
C VAL A 268 18.81 10.78 -11.41
N LEU A 269 18.68 10.25 -10.21
CA LEU A 269 19.49 9.14 -9.73
C LEU A 269 19.07 7.81 -10.33
N GLU A 270 17.76 7.60 -10.44
CA GLU A 270 17.16 6.36 -10.94
C GLU A 270 15.79 6.65 -11.57
N TYR A 271 15.46 5.92 -12.61
CA TYR A 271 14.18 5.99 -13.31
C TYR A 271 13.87 4.68 -14.02
N PHE A 272 12.60 4.45 -14.29
CA PHE A 272 12.13 3.33 -15.08
C PHE A 272 11.80 3.79 -16.49
N VAL A 273 12.00 2.91 -17.46
CA VAL A 273 11.67 3.18 -18.85
C VAL A 273 10.68 2.11 -19.32
N PHE A 274 9.55 2.53 -19.83
CA PHE A 274 8.51 1.66 -20.39
C PHE A 274 8.28 2.00 -21.86
N GLU A 275 7.83 1.03 -22.65
CA GLU A 275 7.38 1.27 -24.01
C GLU A 275 6.10 2.13 -24.02
N ASP A 276 6.06 3.17 -24.86
CA ASP A 276 4.81 3.92 -25.08
C ASP A 276 4.00 3.23 -26.21
N ASP A 277 3.00 2.46 -25.81
CA ASP A 277 2.10 1.75 -26.74
C ASP A 277 1.01 2.66 -27.33
N GLY A 278 1.11 3.97 -27.12
CA GLY A 278 0.15 4.98 -27.60
C GLY A 278 -1.17 5.00 -26.83
N LYS A 279 -1.39 4.08 -25.86
CA LYS A 279 -2.52 4.17 -24.96
C LYS A 279 -2.18 5.14 -23.84
N ASP A 280 -3.12 6.01 -23.49
CA ASP A 280 -2.91 6.96 -22.39
C ASP A 280 -2.95 6.25 -21.03
N GLN A 281 -1.88 5.47 -20.76
CA GLN A 281 -1.75 4.70 -19.52
C GLN A 281 -1.51 5.63 -18.31
N THR A 282 -1.15 6.89 -18.54
CA THR A 282 -0.89 7.87 -17.47
C THR A 282 -2.17 8.50 -16.92
N LYS A 283 -3.29 8.45 -17.66
CA LYS A 283 -4.62 8.95 -17.25
C LYS A 283 -5.46 7.97 -16.42
N ILE A 284 -4.92 6.81 -16.05
CA ILE A 284 -5.71 5.77 -15.37
C ILE A 284 -5.97 6.11 -13.89
N MET A 285 -5.54 7.29 -13.42
CA MET A 285 -5.78 7.72 -12.05
C MET A 285 -6.14 9.21 -11.95
N THR A 286 -7.34 9.51 -12.30
CA THR A 286 -8.10 10.65 -11.74
C THR A 286 -9.34 10.14 -11.04
#